data_b475483ace9b97dcc3abc1ee863320de
#
_entry.id   b475483ace9b97dcc3abc1ee863320de
#
_cell.length_a   1.000
_cell.length_b   1.000
_cell.length_c   1.000
_cell.angle_alpha   90.00
_cell.angle_beta   90.00
_cell.angle_gamma   90.00
#
_symmetry.space_group_name_H-M   'P 1'
#
loop_
_entity.id
_entity.type
_entity.pdbx_description
1 polymer ?
#
loop_
_entity_poly.entity_id
_entity_poly.type
_entity_poly.pdbx_seq_one_letter_code
_entity_poly.pdbx_strand_id
1 'polypeptide(L)'
;MSDCSVIVLGAGLAGLGFARHWPGCRVFEADGEPGGHARSHEFGGAWFDRGAHICHSQDDAWLKLVGAATPLHEMAQSTVLNHKAGRWFAYPVQNHLFDLPQADREAALADFLAAQEQYRGREPKNYEEWCRFQYGDFLLENFYRLYTAKYWHVPMAQLATDWLGGRLLPSQVANIVAGAQGPAEEKQAVFRTFRYPRRGGFFAMLAQLADGVDLHLNKRAVRVDAQKRIVAFADGAEESYDALISTIPLPELVGLIPDAPADVRAAAAKLRALRQLCVNLVVDRESLSSANWFYVYDPDIDVSRVSFPFSLSGERTGRTAIQAEIFLPQAARPDESALLEKALGDLGRLLRFPKSAILAAEIRAYPLSYVVSDLDRGPAVRRVRDWLRGRGIETTGLFGAWEYVWSDRAFAGGRSLAQGLETRPGRSAPQR
;
A
#
# COMPACT_ATOMS: atom_id res chain seq x y z
N MET A 1 -40.81 -8.65 -8.12
CA MET A 1 -39.51 -9.29 -7.93
C MET A 1 -38.98 -8.63 -6.67
N SER A 2 -38.66 -9.39 -5.59
CA SER A 2 -38.11 -8.82 -4.37
C SER A 2 -36.74 -8.25 -4.71
N ASP A 3 -36.51 -6.95 -4.41
CA ASP A 3 -35.21 -6.32 -4.56
C ASP A 3 -34.18 -7.13 -3.78
N CYS A 4 -33.12 -7.59 -4.46
CA CYS A 4 -32.05 -8.36 -3.86
C CYS A 4 -31.29 -7.45 -2.86
N SER A 5 -31.35 -7.77 -1.57
CA SER A 5 -30.67 -7.01 -0.53
C SER A 5 -29.18 -7.31 -0.53
N VAL A 6 -28.37 -6.36 -1.02
CA VAL A 6 -26.90 -6.46 -1.03
C VAL A 6 -26.31 -5.58 0.06
N ILE A 7 -25.48 -6.19 0.92
CA ILE A 7 -24.71 -5.49 1.96
C ILE A 7 -23.23 -5.48 1.58
N VAL A 8 -22.60 -4.34 1.76
CA VAL A 8 -21.14 -4.15 1.61
C VAL A 8 -20.55 -3.82 2.99
N LEU A 9 -19.57 -4.58 3.46
CA LEU A 9 -18.79 -4.28 4.65
C LEU A 9 -17.48 -3.59 4.28
N GLY A 10 -17.33 -2.35 4.75
CA GLY A 10 -16.20 -1.46 4.52
C GLY A 10 -16.42 -0.47 3.38
N ALA A 11 -16.26 0.82 3.70
CA ALA A 11 -16.34 1.95 2.76
C ALA A 11 -14.95 2.41 2.30
N GLY A 12 -13.99 1.50 2.14
CA GLY A 12 -12.73 1.74 1.44
C GLY A 12 -12.96 1.78 -0.08
N LEU A 13 -11.89 2.01 -0.86
CA LEU A 13 -11.99 2.14 -2.33
C LEU A 13 -12.67 0.96 -3.01
N ALA A 14 -12.46 -0.26 -2.53
CA ALA A 14 -13.08 -1.45 -3.10
C ALA A 14 -14.60 -1.50 -2.84
N GLY A 15 -15.03 -1.17 -1.60
CA GLY A 15 -16.46 -1.11 -1.25
C GLY A 15 -17.18 0.00 -1.99
N LEU A 16 -16.58 1.20 -2.06
CA LEU A 16 -17.13 2.32 -2.85
C LEU A 16 -17.13 2.00 -4.35
N GLY A 17 -16.10 1.31 -4.85
CA GLY A 17 -16.06 0.83 -6.23
C GLY A 17 -17.18 -0.14 -6.57
N PHE A 18 -17.54 -1.02 -5.62
CA PHE A 18 -18.73 -1.89 -5.78
C PHE A 18 -20.03 -1.08 -5.74
N ALA A 19 -20.21 -0.24 -4.72
CA ALA A 19 -21.45 0.49 -4.48
C ALA A 19 -21.82 1.43 -5.63
N ARG A 20 -20.85 2.09 -6.24
CA ARG A 20 -21.09 2.95 -7.42
C ARG A 20 -21.54 2.17 -8.67
N HIS A 21 -21.34 0.86 -8.70
CA HIS A 21 -21.71 -0.01 -9.82
C HIS A 21 -22.81 -1.01 -9.46
N TRP A 22 -23.34 -0.94 -8.23
CA TRP A 22 -24.51 -1.71 -7.79
C TRP A 22 -25.45 -0.78 -7.01
N PRO A 23 -26.30 -0.02 -7.69
CA PRO A 23 -27.29 0.85 -7.05
C PRO A 23 -28.18 0.07 -6.08
N GLY A 24 -28.51 0.70 -4.93
CA GLY A 24 -29.38 0.09 -3.92
C GLY A 24 -28.67 -0.88 -2.96
N CYS A 25 -27.36 -1.11 -3.06
CA CYS A 25 -26.64 -1.76 -1.99
C CYS A 25 -26.46 -0.82 -0.80
N ARG A 26 -26.40 -1.38 0.41
CA ARG A 26 -26.12 -0.65 1.66
C ARG A 26 -24.67 -0.89 2.07
N VAL A 27 -23.95 0.18 2.31
CA VAL A 27 -22.53 0.13 2.72
C VAL A 27 -22.40 0.43 4.21
N PHE A 28 -21.77 -0.46 4.97
CA PHE A 28 -21.55 -0.31 6.40
C PHE A 28 -20.06 -0.15 6.69
N GLU A 29 -19.69 0.96 7.31
CA GLU A 29 -18.32 1.32 7.67
C GLU A 29 -18.17 1.42 9.19
N ALA A 30 -17.12 0.81 9.72
CA ALA A 30 -16.83 0.79 11.14
C ALA A 30 -16.40 2.16 11.70
N ASP A 31 -15.76 2.97 10.86
CA ASP A 31 -15.29 4.30 11.24
C ASP A 31 -16.34 5.38 10.96
N GLY A 32 -16.09 6.59 11.49
CA GLY A 32 -16.95 7.77 11.27
C GLY A 32 -16.78 8.44 9.91
N GLU A 33 -15.95 7.91 9.03
CA GLU A 33 -15.64 8.46 7.69
C GLU A 33 -15.33 7.34 6.69
N PRO A 34 -15.72 7.50 5.40
CA PRO A 34 -15.33 6.58 4.34
C PRO A 34 -13.86 6.77 3.92
N GLY A 35 -13.37 5.90 3.03
CA GLY A 35 -12.06 6.01 2.40
C GLY A 35 -11.06 4.97 2.86
N GLY A 36 -11.28 4.32 4.01
CA GLY A 36 -10.42 3.24 4.50
C GLY A 36 -8.96 3.67 4.60
N HIS A 37 -8.05 2.91 3.99
CA HIS A 37 -6.61 3.19 4.04
C HIS A 37 -6.16 4.39 3.20
N ALA A 38 -7.00 4.86 2.26
CA ALA A 38 -6.69 6.03 1.42
C ALA A 38 -7.00 7.38 2.08
N ARG A 39 -7.46 7.39 3.34
CA ARG A 39 -7.77 8.64 4.07
C ARG A 39 -6.54 9.48 4.36
N SER A 40 -6.76 10.79 4.43
CA SER A 40 -5.79 11.80 4.83
C SER A 40 -6.29 12.55 6.07
N HIS A 41 -5.39 13.21 6.78
CA HIS A 41 -5.74 14.11 7.89
C HIS A 41 -4.84 15.33 7.88
N GLU A 42 -5.33 16.41 8.45
CA GLU A 42 -4.56 17.64 8.62
C GLU A 42 -3.84 17.63 9.98
N PHE A 43 -2.56 18.00 9.96
CA PHE A 43 -1.76 18.19 11.17
C PHE A 43 -0.68 19.24 10.95
N GLY A 44 -0.53 20.20 11.86
CA GLY A 44 0.49 21.24 11.79
C GLY A 44 0.40 22.15 10.55
N GLY A 45 -0.76 22.23 9.90
CA GLY A 45 -0.99 22.98 8.66
C GLY A 45 -0.53 22.25 7.40
N ALA A 46 -0.32 20.94 7.47
CA ALA A 46 -0.03 20.05 6.35
C ALA A 46 -0.99 18.86 6.32
N TRP A 47 -1.23 18.32 5.13
CA TRP A 47 -2.02 17.11 4.95
C TRP A 47 -1.11 15.88 4.90
N PHE A 48 -1.47 14.85 5.67
CA PHE A 48 -0.77 13.58 5.74
C PHE A 48 -1.72 12.43 5.43
N ASP A 49 -1.24 11.47 4.66
CA ASP A 49 -1.97 10.26 4.30
C ASP A 49 -1.72 9.12 5.30
N ARG A 50 -2.45 8.04 5.21
CA ARG A 50 -2.15 6.81 5.95
C ARG A 50 -0.98 6.06 5.29
N GLY A 51 0.22 6.66 5.32
CA GLY A 51 1.39 6.30 4.53
C GLY A 51 1.41 7.01 3.17
N ALA A 52 2.57 7.06 2.53
CA ALA A 52 2.74 7.80 1.28
C ALA A 52 1.87 7.21 0.15
N HIS A 53 1.00 8.03 -0.40
CA HIS A 53 0.16 7.72 -1.54
C HIS A 53 0.46 8.64 -2.72
N ILE A 54 0.38 8.11 -3.93
CA ILE A 54 0.42 8.85 -5.20
C ILE A 54 -0.53 8.20 -6.21
N CYS A 55 -1.07 8.98 -7.13
CA CYS A 55 -1.85 8.46 -8.25
C CYS A 55 -0.96 8.35 -9.48
N HIS A 56 -0.53 7.13 -9.82
CA HIS A 56 0.31 6.82 -10.98
C HIS A 56 -0.42 5.94 -12.02
N SER A 57 -1.73 5.79 -11.88
CA SER A 57 -2.57 4.99 -12.79
C SER A 57 -2.45 5.48 -14.24
N GLN A 58 -2.61 4.55 -15.17
CA GLN A 58 -2.74 4.79 -16.62
C GLN A 58 -4.18 4.48 -17.11
N ASP A 59 -5.11 4.20 -16.21
CA ASP A 59 -6.53 3.99 -16.54
C ASP A 59 -7.21 5.35 -16.74
N ASP A 60 -7.53 5.70 -17.98
CA ASP A 60 -8.13 6.99 -18.36
C ASP A 60 -9.48 7.22 -17.64
N ALA A 61 -10.28 6.17 -17.43
CA ALA A 61 -11.56 6.29 -16.74
C ALA A 61 -11.35 6.65 -15.26
N TRP A 62 -10.35 6.03 -14.63
CA TRP A 62 -9.93 6.37 -13.28
C TRP A 62 -9.40 7.80 -13.19
N LEU A 63 -8.48 8.18 -14.10
CA LEU A 63 -7.89 9.52 -14.13
C LEU A 63 -8.95 10.62 -14.32
N LYS A 64 -9.93 10.38 -15.21
CA LYS A 64 -11.06 11.28 -15.40
C LYS A 64 -11.91 11.41 -14.13
N LEU A 65 -12.18 10.28 -13.48
CA LEU A 65 -12.97 10.23 -12.25
C LEU A 65 -12.29 11.05 -11.13
N VAL A 66 -11.03 10.76 -10.82
CA VAL A 66 -10.32 11.43 -9.72
C VAL A 66 -9.96 12.88 -10.04
N GLY A 67 -9.69 13.20 -11.30
CA GLY A 67 -9.37 14.57 -11.76
C GLY A 67 -10.56 15.53 -11.73
N ALA A 68 -11.79 15.02 -11.72
CA ALA A 68 -13.00 15.82 -11.58
C ALA A 68 -13.25 16.30 -10.15
N ALA A 69 -12.63 15.67 -9.14
CA ALA A 69 -12.90 15.94 -7.72
C ALA A 69 -12.20 17.19 -7.19
N THR A 70 -10.96 17.42 -7.59
CA THR A 70 -10.09 18.46 -7.03
C THR A 70 -8.95 18.79 -8.00
N PRO A 71 -8.41 20.02 -7.96
CA PRO A 71 -7.22 20.36 -8.71
C PRO A 71 -6.03 19.48 -8.32
N LEU A 72 -5.40 18.86 -9.31
CA LEU A 72 -4.25 17.99 -9.11
C LEU A 72 -2.93 18.72 -9.44
N HIS A 73 -1.90 18.37 -8.71
CA HIS A 73 -0.51 18.63 -9.08
C HIS A 73 -0.02 17.44 -9.91
N GLU A 74 0.43 17.70 -11.13
CA GLU A 74 0.97 16.70 -12.03
C GLU A 74 2.50 16.76 -11.97
N MET A 75 3.10 15.66 -11.51
CA MET A 75 4.54 15.49 -11.50
C MET A 75 4.98 14.76 -12.78
N ALA A 76 5.64 15.50 -13.66
CA ALA A 76 6.12 14.94 -14.94
C ALA A 76 7.32 14.01 -14.77
N GLN A 77 8.13 14.23 -13.73
CA GLN A 77 9.29 13.41 -13.42
C GLN A 77 9.51 13.37 -11.90
N SER A 78 9.28 12.20 -11.29
CA SER A 78 9.56 12.00 -9.87
C SER A 78 11.07 11.93 -9.60
N THR A 79 11.47 12.47 -8.46
CA THR A 79 12.82 12.29 -7.93
C THR A 79 12.75 11.39 -6.72
N VAL A 80 13.40 10.24 -6.81
CA VAL A 80 13.45 9.25 -5.73
C VAL A 80 14.91 8.96 -5.39
N LEU A 81 15.24 8.99 -4.11
CA LEU A 81 16.58 8.74 -3.63
C LEU A 81 16.62 7.52 -2.70
N ASN A 82 17.81 7.02 -2.49
CA ASN A 82 18.14 6.04 -1.47
C ASN A 82 19.20 6.63 -0.54
N HIS A 83 19.16 6.22 0.73
CA HIS A 83 20.18 6.51 1.71
C HIS A 83 20.74 5.22 2.31
N LYS A 84 22.07 5.10 2.35
CA LYS A 84 22.78 4.01 3.02
C LYS A 84 24.15 4.49 3.49
N ALA A 85 24.49 4.25 4.74
CA ALA A 85 25.80 4.52 5.34
C ALA A 85 26.31 5.96 5.07
N GLY A 86 25.43 6.96 5.28
CA GLY A 86 25.75 8.37 5.09
C GLY A 86 25.82 8.85 3.63
N ARG A 87 25.45 8.00 2.66
CA ARG A 87 25.49 8.31 1.22
C ARG A 87 24.10 8.36 0.61
N TRP A 88 23.93 9.28 -0.33
CA TRP A 88 22.74 9.41 -1.15
C TRP A 88 23.02 8.93 -2.57
N PHE A 89 22.09 8.20 -3.16
CA PHE A 89 22.16 7.73 -4.53
C PHE A 89 20.76 7.61 -5.13
N ALA A 90 20.69 7.66 -6.45
CA ALA A 90 19.40 7.64 -7.13
C ALA A 90 18.74 6.25 -7.08
N TYR A 91 17.40 6.24 -7.14
CA TYR A 91 16.59 5.03 -7.21
C TYR A 91 16.19 4.74 -8.69
N PRO A 92 16.16 3.49 -9.10
CA PRO A 92 16.56 2.28 -8.38
C PRO A 92 18.08 2.04 -8.45
N VAL A 93 18.67 1.51 -7.39
CA VAL A 93 20.14 1.38 -7.25
C VAL A 93 20.81 0.64 -8.40
N GLN A 94 20.20 -0.41 -8.94
CA GLN A 94 20.75 -1.22 -10.02
C GLN A 94 20.99 -0.42 -11.32
N ASN A 95 20.21 0.64 -11.54
CA ASN A 95 20.35 1.50 -12.73
C ASN A 95 21.23 2.73 -12.47
N HIS A 96 21.75 2.87 -11.24
CA HIS A 96 22.54 4.03 -10.80
C HIS A 96 23.81 3.58 -10.05
N LEU A 97 24.44 2.50 -10.53
CA LEU A 97 25.64 1.96 -9.90
C LEU A 97 26.81 2.95 -9.87
N PHE A 98 26.81 3.94 -10.77
CA PHE A 98 27.82 4.99 -10.81
C PHE A 98 27.87 5.83 -9.50
N ASP A 99 26.74 5.95 -8.81
CA ASP A 99 26.64 6.67 -7.53
C ASP A 99 27.33 5.92 -6.36
N LEU A 100 27.64 4.63 -6.54
CA LEU A 100 28.30 3.81 -5.54
C LEU A 100 29.83 4.05 -5.56
N PRO A 101 30.55 3.75 -4.45
CA PRO A 101 32.00 3.68 -4.45
C PRO A 101 32.51 2.78 -5.58
N GLN A 102 33.66 3.12 -6.16
CA GLN A 102 34.18 2.41 -7.34
C GLN A 102 34.27 0.88 -7.14
N ALA A 103 34.80 0.44 -6.00
CA ALA A 103 34.92 -0.99 -5.70
C ALA A 103 33.54 -1.69 -5.62
N ASP A 104 32.55 -1.04 -5.01
CA ASP A 104 31.18 -1.58 -4.90
C ASP A 104 30.50 -1.63 -6.27
N ARG A 105 30.69 -0.59 -7.07
CA ARG A 105 30.16 -0.51 -8.43
C ARG A 105 30.71 -1.62 -9.33
N GLU A 106 32.04 -1.83 -9.30
CA GLU A 106 32.71 -2.87 -10.08
C GLU A 106 32.28 -4.27 -9.63
N ALA A 107 32.21 -4.51 -8.33
CA ALA A 107 31.73 -5.76 -7.76
C ALA A 107 30.26 -6.03 -8.13
N ALA A 108 29.38 -5.02 -7.99
CA ALA A 108 27.97 -5.14 -8.32
C ALA A 108 27.75 -5.45 -9.81
N LEU A 109 28.50 -4.78 -10.72
CA LEU A 109 28.37 -5.00 -12.16
C LEU A 109 28.88 -6.40 -12.56
N ALA A 110 30.04 -6.82 -12.04
CA ALA A 110 30.61 -8.13 -12.35
C ALA A 110 29.70 -9.26 -11.88
N ASP A 111 29.19 -9.16 -10.65
CA ASP A 111 28.29 -10.14 -10.07
C ASP A 111 26.93 -10.18 -10.80
N PHE A 112 26.38 -9.02 -11.17
CA PHE A 112 25.17 -8.94 -11.99
C PHE A 112 25.33 -9.67 -13.32
N LEU A 113 26.43 -9.40 -14.05
CA LEU A 113 26.67 -10.04 -15.36
C LEU A 113 26.85 -11.56 -15.22
N ALA A 114 27.53 -12.02 -14.17
CA ALA A 114 27.66 -13.44 -13.87
C ALA A 114 26.30 -14.08 -13.57
N ALA A 115 25.44 -13.41 -12.82
CA ALA A 115 24.10 -13.89 -12.49
C ALA A 115 23.21 -14.03 -13.75
N GLN A 116 23.31 -13.09 -14.72
CA GLN A 116 22.57 -13.18 -15.99
C GLN A 116 22.91 -14.44 -16.79
N GLU A 117 24.18 -14.87 -16.77
CA GLU A 117 24.60 -16.11 -17.41
C GLU A 117 24.20 -17.35 -16.61
N GLN A 118 24.47 -17.34 -15.32
CA GLN A 118 24.27 -18.49 -14.43
C GLN A 118 22.80 -18.89 -14.29
N TYR A 119 21.89 -17.90 -14.25
CA TYR A 119 20.45 -18.11 -13.98
C TYR A 119 19.58 -17.97 -15.23
N ARG A 120 20.16 -17.87 -16.40
CA ARG A 120 19.43 -17.73 -17.66
C ARG A 120 18.37 -18.84 -17.82
N GLY A 121 17.11 -18.44 -18.03
CA GLY A 121 16.00 -19.37 -18.22
C GLY A 121 15.54 -20.15 -16.99
N ARG A 122 16.04 -19.81 -15.80
CA ARG A 122 15.57 -20.40 -14.55
C ARG A 122 14.41 -19.62 -13.96
N GLU A 123 13.43 -20.35 -13.41
CA GLU A 123 12.30 -19.75 -12.70
C GLU A 123 12.59 -19.64 -11.20
N PRO A 124 12.47 -18.47 -10.59
CA PRO A 124 12.70 -18.28 -9.17
C PRO A 124 11.54 -18.84 -8.33
N LYS A 125 11.83 -19.52 -7.24
CA LYS A 125 10.85 -20.11 -6.33
C LYS A 125 10.31 -19.11 -5.29
N ASN A 126 11.05 -18.05 -5.03
CA ASN A 126 10.75 -17.04 -4.02
C ASN A 126 11.43 -15.71 -4.35
N TYR A 127 11.16 -14.69 -3.55
CA TYR A 127 11.69 -13.34 -3.78
C TYR A 127 13.21 -13.25 -3.65
N GLU A 128 13.83 -14.07 -2.79
CA GLU A 128 15.29 -14.08 -2.66
C GLU A 128 15.95 -14.60 -3.94
N GLU A 129 15.49 -15.74 -4.46
CA GLU A 129 15.97 -16.26 -5.75
C GLU A 129 15.69 -15.29 -6.89
N TRP A 130 14.51 -14.63 -6.87
CA TRP A 130 14.19 -13.63 -7.88
C TRP A 130 15.19 -12.47 -7.87
N CYS A 131 15.50 -11.90 -6.70
CA CYS A 131 16.49 -10.82 -6.60
C CYS A 131 17.89 -11.30 -7.05
N ARG A 132 18.30 -12.49 -6.63
CA ARG A 132 19.58 -13.09 -7.03
C ARG A 132 19.68 -13.27 -8.54
N PHE A 133 18.62 -13.78 -9.19
CA PHE A 133 18.59 -14.01 -10.63
C PHE A 133 18.54 -12.69 -11.41
N GLN A 134 17.85 -11.69 -10.88
CA GLN A 134 17.72 -10.40 -11.55
C GLN A 134 18.92 -9.47 -11.36
N TYR A 135 19.59 -9.51 -10.19
CA TYR A 135 20.53 -8.46 -9.81
C TYR A 135 21.87 -8.96 -9.28
N GLY A 136 22.03 -10.26 -9.03
CA GLY A 136 23.22 -10.86 -8.42
C GLY A 136 23.21 -10.78 -6.90
N ASP A 137 24.18 -11.45 -6.27
CA ASP A 137 24.30 -11.56 -4.81
C ASP A 137 24.77 -10.24 -4.19
N PHE A 138 25.61 -9.44 -4.87
CA PHE A 138 26.07 -8.17 -4.35
C PHE A 138 24.91 -7.21 -4.03
N LEU A 139 24.03 -6.97 -5.00
CA LEU A 139 22.88 -6.09 -4.80
C LEU A 139 21.84 -6.72 -3.86
N LEU A 140 21.65 -8.03 -3.94
CA LEU A 140 20.78 -8.77 -3.02
C LEU A 140 21.20 -8.52 -1.57
N GLU A 141 22.46 -8.75 -1.21
CA GLU A 141 22.92 -8.69 0.18
C GLU A 141 23.05 -7.25 0.68
N ASN A 142 23.54 -6.34 -0.16
CA ASN A 142 23.84 -4.97 0.24
C ASN A 142 22.63 -4.02 0.20
N PHE A 143 21.55 -4.37 -0.50
CA PHE A 143 20.38 -3.49 -0.66
C PHE A 143 19.06 -4.21 -0.42
N TYR A 144 18.71 -5.20 -1.23
CA TYR A 144 17.39 -5.81 -1.21
C TYR A 144 17.09 -6.54 0.11
N ARG A 145 18.07 -7.27 0.65
CA ARG A 145 17.92 -7.96 1.93
C ARG A 145 17.74 -6.98 3.08
N LEU A 146 18.54 -5.92 3.12
CA LEU A 146 18.46 -4.90 4.17
C LEU A 146 17.09 -4.21 4.17
N TYR A 147 16.64 -3.77 3.00
CA TYR A 147 15.34 -3.10 2.87
C TYR A 147 14.18 -4.05 3.18
N THR A 148 14.24 -5.29 2.68
CA THR A 148 13.21 -6.30 2.93
C THR A 148 13.07 -6.64 4.41
N ALA A 149 14.18 -6.74 5.13
CA ALA A 149 14.16 -6.98 6.58
C ALA A 149 13.43 -5.87 7.34
N LYS A 150 13.66 -4.60 6.97
CA LYS A 150 13.01 -3.42 7.57
C LYS A 150 11.54 -3.28 7.17
N TYR A 151 11.22 -3.63 5.93
CA TYR A 151 9.88 -3.42 5.38
C TYR A 151 8.94 -4.58 5.68
N TRP A 152 9.35 -5.81 5.34
CA TRP A 152 8.47 -6.98 5.40
C TRP A 152 8.54 -7.77 6.70
N HIS A 153 9.64 -7.67 7.45
CA HIS A 153 9.89 -8.47 8.66
C HIS A 153 9.70 -9.98 8.46
N VAL A 154 9.95 -10.44 7.25
CA VAL A 154 9.87 -11.83 6.82
C VAL A 154 11.10 -12.13 5.99
N PRO A 155 11.76 -13.31 6.20
CA PRO A 155 12.88 -13.73 5.36
C PRO A 155 12.51 -13.71 3.87
N MET A 156 13.39 -13.20 3.01
CA MET A 156 13.13 -13.09 1.56
C MET A 156 12.78 -14.44 0.93
N ALA A 157 13.39 -15.54 1.41
CA ALA A 157 13.10 -16.90 0.95
C ALA A 157 11.67 -17.37 1.26
N GLN A 158 10.95 -16.71 2.16
CA GLN A 158 9.54 -16.98 2.47
C GLN A 158 8.57 -16.09 1.69
N LEU A 159 9.04 -15.04 1.00
CA LEU A 159 8.20 -14.16 0.20
C LEU A 159 7.98 -14.74 -1.20
N ALA A 160 6.74 -14.67 -1.67
CA ALA A 160 6.36 -15.04 -3.03
C ALA A 160 6.82 -13.96 -4.04
N THR A 161 6.65 -14.23 -5.32
CA THR A 161 7.01 -13.30 -6.42
C THR A 161 5.80 -12.67 -7.10
N ASP A 162 4.59 -13.11 -6.79
CA ASP A 162 3.35 -12.71 -7.44
C ASP A 162 2.93 -11.23 -7.21
N TRP A 163 3.54 -10.57 -6.22
CA TRP A 163 3.31 -9.16 -5.90
C TRP A 163 4.27 -8.20 -6.62
N LEU A 164 5.31 -8.69 -7.28
CA LEU A 164 6.40 -7.89 -7.86
C LEU A 164 5.97 -7.06 -9.06
N GLY A 165 4.96 -7.51 -9.81
CA GLY A 165 4.53 -6.88 -11.04
C GLY A 165 4.26 -5.38 -10.90
N GLY A 166 4.99 -4.55 -11.66
CA GLY A 166 4.86 -3.08 -11.63
C GLY A 166 5.49 -2.38 -10.42
N ARG A 167 6.08 -3.13 -9.46
CA ARG A 167 6.73 -2.57 -8.27
C ARG A 167 8.25 -2.65 -8.31
N LEU A 168 8.76 -3.74 -8.84
CA LEU A 168 10.18 -3.89 -9.12
C LEU A 168 10.36 -4.13 -10.62
N LEU A 169 11.32 -3.43 -11.20
CA LEU A 169 11.65 -3.59 -12.61
C LEU A 169 12.55 -4.81 -12.79
N PRO A 170 12.23 -5.72 -13.72
CA PRO A 170 13.19 -6.74 -14.16
C PRO A 170 14.49 -6.08 -14.62
N SER A 171 15.61 -6.78 -14.46
CA SER A 171 16.90 -6.29 -14.92
C SER A 171 16.91 -6.11 -16.44
N GLN A 172 17.47 -4.99 -16.87
CA GLN A 172 17.80 -4.76 -18.27
C GLN A 172 19.32 -4.52 -18.38
N VAL A 173 20.02 -5.46 -18.97
CA VAL A 173 21.50 -5.46 -19.02
C VAL A 173 22.04 -4.12 -19.51
N ALA A 174 21.48 -3.59 -20.61
CA ALA A 174 21.92 -2.31 -21.18
C ALA A 174 21.82 -1.15 -20.17
N ASN A 175 20.71 -1.07 -19.41
CA ASN A 175 20.48 0.00 -18.44
C ASN A 175 21.45 -0.10 -17.25
N ILE A 176 21.68 -1.31 -16.75
CA ILE A 176 22.57 -1.53 -15.60
C ILE A 176 24.03 -1.27 -15.98
N VAL A 177 24.45 -1.72 -17.17
CA VAL A 177 25.81 -1.44 -17.71
C VAL A 177 26.01 0.07 -17.92
N ALA A 178 25.05 0.75 -18.55
CA ALA A 178 25.11 2.20 -18.73
C ALA A 178 25.14 2.95 -17.38
N GLY A 179 24.29 2.53 -16.43
CA GLY A 179 24.25 3.10 -15.08
C GLY A 179 25.50 2.84 -14.23
N ALA A 180 26.38 1.92 -14.64
CA ALA A 180 27.69 1.72 -14.04
C ALA A 180 28.79 2.58 -14.70
N GLN A 181 28.63 2.96 -15.98
CA GLN A 181 29.63 3.72 -16.73
C GLN A 181 29.55 5.23 -16.49
N GLY A 182 28.38 5.75 -16.15
CA GLY A 182 28.17 7.18 -15.91
C GLY A 182 26.84 7.47 -15.22
N PRO A 183 26.59 8.75 -14.85
CA PRO A 183 25.30 9.16 -14.33
C PRO A 183 24.20 8.84 -15.37
N ALA A 184 23.13 8.18 -14.94
CA ALA A 184 22.04 7.87 -15.85
C ALA A 184 21.37 9.17 -16.34
N GLU A 185 21.34 9.39 -17.66
CA GLU A 185 20.73 10.56 -18.29
C GLU A 185 19.20 10.60 -18.07
N GLU A 186 18.55 9.44 -18.06
CA GLU A 186 17.16 9.29 -17.70
C GLU A 186 17.03 8.64 -16.32
N LYS A 187 16.40 9.35 -15.40
CA LYS A 187 16.00 8.77 -14.11
C LYS A 187 14.89 7.74 -14.37
N GLN A 188 15.26 6.48 -14.46
CA GLN A 188 14.35 5.37 -14.63
C GLN A 188 13.68 5.04 -13.29
N ALA A 189 12.70 5.83 -12.91
CA ALA A 189 11.88 5.53 -11.73
C ALA A 189 10.68 4.66 -12.15
N VAL A 190 10.32 3.67 -11.32
CA VAL A 190 9.08 2.88 -11.47
C VAL A 190 7.85 3.81 -11.54
N PHE A 191 7.91 4.93 -10.82
CA PHE A 191 6.86 5.96 -10.78
C PHE A 191 7.36 7.26 -11.38
N ARG A 192 7.64 7.26 -12.68
CA ARG A 192 8.16 8.44 -13.37
C ARG A 192 7.22 9.62 -13.27
N THR A 193 5.94 9.38 -13.51
CA THR A 193 4.89 10.40 -13.47
C THR A 193 3.84 10.03 -12.45
N PHE A 194 3.32 11.03 -11.74
CA PHE A 194 2.18 10.82 -10.83
C PHE A 194 1.36 12.11 -10.68
N ARG A 195 0.18 11.95 -10.09
CA ARG A 195 -0.70 13.04 -9.71
C ARG A 195 -0.98 12.99 -8.22
N TYR A 196 -1.16 14.15 -7.63
CA TYR A 196 -1.52 14.28 -6.22
C TYR A 196 -2.41 15.53 -6.04
N PRO A 197 -3.41 15.55 -5.14
CA PRO A 197 -4.22 16.71 -4.86
C PRO A 197 -3.37 17.91 -4.40
N ARG A 198 -3.70 19.11 -4.89
CA ARG A 198 -3.01 20.33 -4.43
C ARG A 198 -3.33 20.65 -2.97
N ARG A 199 -4.48 20.20 -2.46
CA ARG A 199 -4.92 20.36 -1.06
C ARG A 199 -5.76 19.16 -0.63
N GLY A 200 -5.83 18.92 0.69
CA GLY A 200 -6.71 17.91 1.27
C GLY A 200 -6.11 16.49 1.31
N GLY A 201 -4.82 16.32 0.96
CA GLY A 201 -4.17 15.02 0.92
C GLY A 201 -4.72 14.11 -0.18
N PHE A 202 -4.26 12.88 -0.23
CA PHE A 202 -4.64 11.91 -1.28
C PHE A 202 -6.15 11.66 -1.33
N PHE A 203 -6.83 11.67 -0.17
CA PHE A 203 -8.27 11.41 -0.11
C PHE A 203 -9.12 12.49 -0.80
N ALA A 204 -8.63 13.71 -0.95
CA ALA A 204 -9.40 14.79 -1.59
C ALA A 204 -9.86 14.45 -3.02
N MET A 205 -9.10 13.66 -3.77
CA MET A 205 -9.52 13.23 -5.11
C MET A 205 -10.45 12.01 -5.11
N LEU A 206 -10.71 11.41 -3.94
CA LEU A 206 -11.48 10.19 -3.76
C LEU A 206 -12.80 10.41 -3.00
N ALA A 207 -12.93 11.53 -2.31
CA ALA A 207 -14.06 11.83 -1.42
C ALA A 207 -15.42 11.69 -2.13
N GLN A 208 -15.52 12.18 -3.38
CA GLN A 208 -16.72 12.08 -4.23
C GLN A 208 -17.16 10.63 -4.53
N LEU A 209 -16.31 9.63 -4.28
CA LEU A 209 -16.69 8.24 -4.49
C LEU A 209 -17.80 7.77 -3.54
N ALA A 210 -17.98 8.47 -2.42
CA ALA A 210 -19.04 8.20 -1.46
C ALA A 210 -20.37 8.94 -1.79
N ASP A 211 -20.37 9.87 -2.76
CA ASP A 211 -21.56 10.64 -3.11
C ASP A 211 -22.65 9.74 -3.68
N GLY A 212 -23.86 9.85 -3.13
CA GLY A 212 -25.03 9.08 -3.55
C GLY A 212 -24.99 7.59 -3.16
N VAL A 213 -24.01 7.17 -2.35
CA VAL A 213 -23.94 5.82 -1.77
C VAL A 213 -24.80 5.78 -0.49
N ASP A 214 -25.64 4.74 -0.35
CA ASP A 214 -26.35 4.47 0.90
C ASP A 214 -25.35 3.97 1.96
N LEU A 215 -24.75 4.91 2.67
CA LEU A 215 -23.59 4.74 3.53
C LEU A 215 -23.95 4.90 5.02
N HIS A 216 -23.72 3.84 5.79
CA HIS A 216 -23.93 3.77 7.23
C HIS A 216 -22.57 3.77 7.96
N LEU A 217 -22.20 4.90 8.56
CA LEU A 217 -20.96 5.08 9.33
C LEU A 217 -21.13 4.64 10.79
N ASN A 218 -19.99 4.40 11.48
CA ASN A 218 -19.97 3.91 12.88
C ASN A 218 -20.68 2.57 13.06
N LYS A 219 -20.73 1.76 11.99
CA LYS A 219 -21.40 0.45 11.93
C LYS A 219 -20.37 -0.66 11.85
N ARG A 220 -19.75 -1.00 12.97
CA ARG A 220 -18.79 -2.10 13.05
C ARG A 220 -19.52 -3.44 13.10
N ALA A 221 -19.32 -4.28 12.09
CA ALA A 221 -19.79 -5.66 12.11
C ALA A 221 -19.05 -6.43 13.21
N VAL A 222 -19.80 -7.19 14.01
CA VAL A 222 -19.27 -8.00 15.13
C VAL A 222 -19.60 -9.49 14.97
N ARG A 223 -20.55 -9.83 14.14
CA ARG A 223 -20.93 -11.22 13.83
C ARG A 223 -21.55 -11.32 12.44
N VAL A 224 -21.24 -12.39 11.74
CA VAL A 224 -21.90 -12.78 10.48
C VAL A 224 -22.46 -14.19 10.65
N ASP A 225 -23.78 -14.31 10.62
CA ASP A 225 -24.48 -15.61 10.55
C ASP A 225 -24.68 -15.94 9.08
N ALA A 226 -23.76 -16.75 8.53
CA ALA A 226 -23.76 -17.08 7.11
C ALA A 226 -24.90 -18.03 6.70
N GLN A 227 -25.51 -18.74 7.65
CA GLN A 227 -26.64 -19.63 7.41
C GLN A 227 -27.96 -18.84 7.35
N LYS A 228 -28.17 -17.94 8.33
CA LYS A 228 -29.33 -17.07 8.38
C LYS A 228 -29.20 -15.85 7.47
N ARG A 229 -28.00 -15.58 6.96
CA ARG A 229 -27.67 -14.39 6.15
C ARG A 229 -27.95 -13.10 6.90
N ILE A 230 -27.43 -12.99 8.11
CA ILE A 230 -27.56 -11.82 9.00
C ILE A 230 -26.16 -11.31 9.37
N VAL A 231 -25.99 -9.99 9.32
CA VAL A 231 -24.84 -9.28 9.92
C VAL A 231 -25.32 -8.57 11.16
N ALA A 232 -24.66 -8.80 12.31
CA ALA A 232 -24.89 -8.06 13.54
C ALA A 232 -23.78 -7.01 13.75
N PHE A 233 -24.18 -5.83 14.21
CA PHE A 233 -23.30 -4.69 14.43
C PHE A 233 -23.10 -4.41 15.93
N ALA A 234 -22.04 -3.67 16.26
CA ALA A 234 -21.64 -3.36 17.64
C ALA A 234 -22.70 -2.54 18.42
N ASP A 235 -23.58 -1.82 17.74
CA ASP A 235 -24.68 -1.06 18.32
C ASP A 235 -25.95 -1.90 18.57
N GLY A 236 -25.89 -3.21 18.33
CA GLY A 236 -27.00 -4.14 18.51
C GLY A 236 -27.93 -4.26 17.29
N ALA A 237 -27.74 -3.49 16.23
CA ALA A 237 -28.52 -3.63 15.01
C ALA A 237 -28.16 -4.94 14.28
N GLU A 238 -29.16 -5.51 13.59
CA GLU A 238 -28.98 -6.67 12.71
C GLU A 238 -29.56 -6.35 11.33
N GLU A 239 -28.86 -6.80 10.30
CA GLU A 239 -29.26 -6.60 8.91
C GLU A 239 -29.22 -7.92 8.13
N SER A 240 -30.29 -8.22 7.40
CA SER A 240 -30.36 -9.38 6.52
C SER A 240 -29.83 -9.06 5.14
N TYR A 241 -29.29 -10.07 4.45
CA TYR A 241 -28.75 -9.92 3.09
C TYR A 241 -29.03 -11.13 2.22
N ASP A 242 -29.16 -10.88 0.92
CA ASP A 242 -29.15 -11.93 -0.12
C ASP A 242 -27.72 -12.16 -0.63
N ALA A 243 -26.90 -11.13 -0.66
CA ALA A 243 -25.47 -11.20 -0.96
C ALA A 243 -24.68 -10.29 -0.01
N LEU A 244 -23.56 -10.80 0.50
CA LEU A 244 -22.63 -10.05 1.33
C LEU A 244 -21.33 -9.84 0.57
N ILE A 245 -20.95 -8.57 0.42
CA ILE A 245 -19.67 -8.16 -0.15
C ILE A 245 -18.79 -7.68 1.00
N SER A 246 -17.65 -8.29 1.18
CA SER A 246 -16.73 -7.89 2.25
C SER A 246 -15.42 -7.31 1.70
N THR A 247 -15.06 -6.14 2.18
CA THR A 247 -13.76 -5.51 1.92
C THR A 247 -12.93 -5.37 3.21
N ILE A 248 -13.48 -5.83 4.36
CA ILE A 248 -12.76 -5.86 5.63
C ILE A 248 -11.67 -6.95 5.61
N PRO A 249 -10.72 -6.92 6.55
CA PRO A 249 -9.61 -7.88 6.55
C PRO A 249 -10.09 -9.32 6.55
N LEU A 250 -9.60 -10.13 5.61
CA LEU A 250 -10.06 -11.50 5.39
C LEU A 250 -9.98 -12.40 6.65
N PRO A 251 -8.92 -12.32 7.48
CA PRO A 251 -8.88 -13.05 8.75
C PRO A 251 -9.93 -12.55 9.77
N GLU A 252 -10.17 -11.25 9.81
CA GLU A 252 -11.20 -10.65 10.67
C GLU A 252 -12.59 -11.14 10.26
N LEU A 253 -12.92 -11.11 8.97
CA LEU A 253 -14.18 -11.64 8.45
C LEU A 253 -14.42 -13.10 8.88
N VAL A 254 -13.40 -13.98 8.74
CA VAL A 254 -13.51 -15.37 9.18
C VAL A 254 -13.76 -15.46 10.69
N GLY A 255 -13.14 -14.58 11.48
CA GLY A 255 -13.36 -14.49 12.92
C GLY A 255 -14.78 -14.09 13.32
N LEU A 256 -15.47 -13.31 12.47
CA LEU A 256 -16.87 -12.91 12.70
C LEU A 256 -17.89 -14.01 12.40
N ILE A 257 -17.48 -15.14 11.77
CA ILE A 257 -18.36 -16.23 11.38
C ILE A 257 -18.18 -17.41 12.35
N PRO A 258 -19.11 -17.61 13.33
CA PRO A 258 -18.95 -18.59 14.40
C PRO A 258 -18.83 -20.04 13.93
N ASP A 259 -19.48 -20.40 12.82
CA ASP A 259 -19.50 -21.75 12.24
C ASP A 259 -18.41 -21.97 11.18
N ALA A 260 -17.41 -21.09 11.08
CA ALA A 260 -16.26 -21.30 10.21
C ALA A 260 -15.51 -22.58 10.58
N PRO A 261 -15.24 -23.50 9.63
CA PRO A 261 -14.55 -24.76 9.89
C PRO A 261 -13.12 -24.55 10.40
N ALA A 262 -12.60 -25.52 11.14
CA ALA A 262 -11.27 -25.43 11.76
C ALA A 262 -10.15 -25.22 10.72
N ASP A 263 -10.23 -25.86 9.57
CA ASP A 263 -9.25 -25.71 8.48
C ASP A 263 -9.32 -24.33 7.79
N VAL A 264 -10.51 -23.71 7.71
CA VAL A 264 -10.68 -22.33 7.22
C VAL A 264 -10.10 -21.34 8.21
N ARG A 265 -10.34 -21.52 9.51
CA ARG A 265 -9.72 -20.69 10.56
C ARG A 265 -8.20 -20.84 10.55
N ALA A 266 -7.69 -22.06 10.40
CA ALA A 266 -6.24 -22.33 10.31
C ALA A 266 -5.63 -21.68 9.06
N ALA A 267 -6.34 -21.67 7.92
CA ALA A 267 -5.91 -20.95 6.72
C ALA A 267 -5.91 -19.42 6.94
N ALA A 268 -6.96 -18.87 7.53
CA ALA A 268 -7.03 -17.44 7.85
C ALA A 268 -5.91 -16.99 8.82
N ALA A 269 -5.56 -17.82 9.80
CA ALA A 269 -4.49 -17.55 10.76
C ALA A 269 -3.07 -17.50 10.13
N LYS A 270 -2.89 -18.04 8.93
CA LYS A 270 -1.63 -17.93 8.17
C LYS A 270 -1.48 -16.59 7.45
N LEU A 271 -2.55 -15.84 7.30
CA LEU A 271 -2.55 -14.58 6.58
C LEU A 271 -1.90 -13.47 7.42
N ARG A 272 -0.72 -13.05 7.02
CA ARG A 272 0.10 -12.05 7.73
C ARG A 272 -0.07 -10.66 7.13
N ALA A 273 -0.02 -9.65 7.99
CA ALA A 273 -0.01 -8.25 7.59
C ALA A 273 1.00 -7.45 8.42
N LEU A 274 1.26 -6.22 8.01
CA LEU A 274 2.12 -5.28 8.71
C LEU A 274 1.29 -4.23 9.45
N ARG A 275 1.79 -3.82 10.59
CA ARG A 275 1.47 -2.56 11.25
C ARG A 275 2.37 -1.47 10.69
N GLN A 276 1.85 -0.26 10.56
CA GLN A 276 2.61 0.92 10.14
C GLN A 276 2.50 2.01 11.18
N LEU A 277 3.62 2.65 11.46
CA LEU A 277 3.68 3.91 12.17
C LEU A 277 4.10 4.99 11.20
N CYS A 278 3.36 6.09 11.15
CA CYS A 278 3.73 7.30 10.41
C CYS A 278 4.16 8.38 11.39
N VAL A 279 5.41 8.79 11.28
CA VAL A 279 5.92 9.99 11.96
C VAL A 279 5.72 11.16 11.01
N ASN A 280 4.84 12.08 11.38
CA ASN A 280 4.50 13.26 10.61
C ASN A 280 5.10 14.48 11.28
N LEU A 281 5.83 15.30 10.54
CA LEU A 281 6.37 16.55 11.08
C LEU A 281 6.27 17.70 10.08
N VAL A 282 6.21 18.91 10.64
CA VAL A 282 6.35 20.16 9.91
C VAL A 282 7.58 20.88 10.45
N VAL A 283 8.49 21.22 9.55
CA VAL A 283 9.79 21.81 9.88
C VAL A 283 9.87 23.23 9.30
N ASP A 284 10.34 24.20 10.10
CA ASP A 284 10.56 25.58 9.70
C ASP A 284 11.83 25.71 8.86
N ARG A 285 11.82 25.06 7.72
CA ARG A 285 12.87 25.10 6.69
C ARG A 285 12.22 24.82 5.34
N GLU A 286 12.59 25.61 4.36
CA GLU A 286 12.18 25.37 2.98
C GLU A 286 13.06 24.30 2.34
N SER A 287 12.42 23.36 1.64
CA SER A 287 13.09 22.43 0.72
C SER A 287 14.28 21.64 1.31
N LEU A 288 14.01 20.82 2.35
CA LEU A 288 15.02 19.95 2.94
C LEU A 288 15.54 18.82 2.03
N SER A 289 14.84 18.57 0.93
CA SER A 289 15.23 17.54 -0.06
C SER A 289 14.70 17.91 -1.44
N SER A 290 15.45 17.56 -2.49
CA SER A 290 14.96 17.58 -3.87
C SER A 290 14.12 16.35 -4.23
N ALA A 291 14.09 15.33 -3.38
CA ALA A 291 13.31 14.12 -3.60
C ALA A 291 11.82 14.35 -3.30
N ASN A 292 10.96 13.63 -4.01
CA ASN A 292 9.55 13.47 -3.62
C ASN A 292 9.42 12.48 -2.46
N TRP A 293 10.27 11.44 -2.48
CA TRP A 293 10.48 10.52 -1.36
C TRP A 293 11.85 9.85 -1.46
N PHE A 294 12.27 9.21 -0.36
CA PHE A 294 13.46 8.38 -0.36
C PHE A 294 13.32 7.15 0.54
N TYR A 295 14.16 6.17 0.27
CA TYR A 295 14.25 4.92 1.03
C TYR A 295 15.50 4.91 1.90
N VAL A 296 15.41 4.33 3.11
CA VAL A 296 16.51 4.25 4.07
C VAL A 296 16.90 2.79 4.27
N TYR A 297 18.13 2.45 3.90
CA TYR A 297 18.65 1.08 3.99
C TYR A 297 19.41 0.81 5.30
N ASP A 298 19.75 1.85 6.04
CA ASP A 298 20.51 1.76 7.29
C ASP A 298 19.76 0.95 8.35
N PRO A 299 20.34 -0.16 8.89
CA PRO A 299 19.62 -1.03 9.81
C PRO A 299 19.43 -0.44 11.21
N ASP A 300 20.21 0.58 11.60
CA ASP A 300 20.11 1.31 12.86
C ASP A 300 19.05 2.41 12.85
N ILE A 301 18.52 2.77 11.69
CA ILE A 301 17.43 3.72 11.49
C ILE A 301 16.12 2.95 11.28
N ASP A 302 15.12 3.13 12.15
CA ASP A 302 13.84 2.38 12.03
C ASP A 302 13.00 2.81 10.83
N VAL A 303 13.13 4.07 10.40
CA VAL A 303 12.42 4.61 9.25
C VAL A 303 12.83 3.88 7.97
N SER A 304 11.84 3.42 7.20
CA SER A 304 12.04 2.70 5.93
C SER A 304 11.87 3.60 4.71
N ARG A 305 10.90 4.52 4.75
CA ARG A 305 10.61 5.47 3.67
C ARG A 305 10.27 6.82 4.25
N VAL A 306 10.70 7.88 3.56
CA VAL A 306 10.36 9.26 3.88
C VAL A 306 9.79 9.93 2.65
N SER A 307 8.66 10.60 2.78
CA SER A 307 8.00 11.38 1.73
C SER A 307 7.79 12.82 2.17
N PHE A 308 7.60 13.70 1.19
CA PHE A 308 7.44 15.13 1.41
C PHE A 308 6.09 15.62 0.90
N PRO A 309 5.03 15.66 1.73
CA PRO A 309 3.66 16.02 1.31
C PRO A 309 3.56 17.32 0.51
N PHE A 310 4.27 18.40 0.90
CA PHE A 310 4.26 19.65 0.14
C PHE A 310 4.92 19.50 -1.25
N SER A 311 5.94 18.65 -1.39
CA SER A 311 6.52 18.32 -2.69
C SER A 311 5.54 17.52 -3.55
N LEU A 312 4.77 16.59 -2.96
CA LEU A 312 3.75 15.82 -3.67
C LEU A 312 2.62 16.71 -4.17
N SER A 313 2.13 17.64 -3.34
CA SER A 313 1.03 18.57 -3.68
C SER A 313 1.46 19.73 -4.55
N GLY A 314 2.76 20.00 -4.68
CA GLY A 314 3.30 21.18 -5.34
C GLY A 314 3.11 22.48 -4.52
N GLU A 315 2.82 22.34 -3.22
CA GLU A 315 2.63 23.48 -2.32
C GLU A 315 3.99 24.06 -1.89
N ARG A 316 4.07 25.40 -1.86
CA ARG A 316 5.24 26.14 -1.40
C ARG A 316 4.85 27.04 -0.24
N THR A 317 5.35 26.72 0.95
CA THR A 317 4.95 27.38 2.21
C THR A 317 6.11 27.99 2.97
N GLY A 318 7.35 27.91 2.47
CA GLY A 318 8.56 28.23 3.24
C GLY A 318 8.89 27.19 4.32
N ARG A 319 8.12 26.10 4.39
CA ARG A 319 8.26 24.98 5.34
C ARG A 319 8.39 23.65 4.61
N THR A 320 8.80 22.62 5.31
CA THR A 320 8.80 21.26 4.81
C THR A 320 7.89 20.39 5.66
N ALA A 321 6.92 19.72 5.03
CA ALA A 321 6.19 18.61 5.64
C ALA A 321 6.91 17.31 5.33
N ILE A 322 7.10 16.47 6.34
CA ILE A 322 7.81 15.19 6.26
C ILE A 322 6.91 14.10 6.82
N GLN A 323 6.73 13.02 6.08
CA GLN A 323 6.11 11.79 6.56
C GLN A 323 7.12 10.66 6.49
N ALA A 324 7.46 10.07 7.64
CA ALA A 324 8.38 8.95 7.74
C ALA A 324 7.63 7.69 8.18
N GLU A 325 7.87 6.58 7.51
CA GLU A 325 7.16 5.32 7.71
C GLU A 325 8.05 4.28 8.37
N ILE A 326 7.53 3.68 9.43
CA ILE A 326 8.12 2.55 10.14
C ILE A 326 7.15 1.38 10.02
N PHE A 327 7.62 0.26 9.48
CA PHE A 327 6.84 -0.96 9.37
C PHE A 327 7.22 -1.92 10.48
N LEU A 328 6.23 -2.65 10.99
CA LEU A 328 6.40 -3.59 12.08
C LEU A 328 5.50 -4.82 11.86
N PRO A 329 5.83 -5.98 12.42
CA PRO A 329 4.89 -7.09 12.49
C PRO A 329 3.57 -6.63 13.14
N GLN A 330 2.43 -7.11 12.64
CA GLN A 330 1.10 -6.67 13.10
C GLN A 330 0.91 -6.81 14.62
N ALA A 331 1.51 -7.85 15.21
CA ALA A 331 1.43 -8.10 16.65
C ALA A 331 2.34 -7.20 17.51
N ALA A 332 3.26 -6.45 16.91
CA ALA A 332 4.18 -5.60 17.63
C ALA A 332 3.45 -4.52 18.45
N ARG A 333 3.96 -4.24 19.63
CA ARG A 333 3.46 -3.19 20.54
C ARG A 333 4.65 -2.34 21.01
N PRO A 334 5.18 -1.48 20.13
CA PRO A 334 6.32 -0.64 20.46
C PRO A 334 5.94 0.47 21.44
N ASP A 335 6.95 1.03 22.09
CA ASP A 335 6.84 2.34 22.72
C ASP A 335 6.85 3.41 21.62
N GLU A 336 5.67 3.91 21.28
CA GLU A 336 5.48 4.88 20.19
C GLU A 336 6.18 6.22 20.53
N SER A 337 6.27 6.60 21.81
CA SER A 337 6.95 7.84 22.22
C SER A 337 8.46 7.73 22.02
N ALA A 338 9.06 6.61 22.41
CA ALA A 338 10.47 6.35 22.20
C ALA A 338 10.83 6.28 20.70
N LEU A 339 9.97 5.65 19.89
CA LEU A 339 10.14 5.62 18.45
C LEU A 339 10.01 7.00 17.79
N LEU A 340 9.08 7.83 18.26
CA LEU A 340 8.96 9.21 17.79
C LEU A 340 10.25 9.98 18.05
N GLU A 341 10.75 10.00 19.29
CA GLU A 341 11.97 10.73 19.66
C GLU A 341 13.18 10.25 18.84
N LYS A 342 13.35 8.93 18.67
CA LYS A 342 14.40 8.36 17.83
C LYS A 342 14.27 8.80 16.38
N ALA A 343 13.06 8.70 15.79
CA ALA A 343 12.82 9.09 14.41
C ALA A 343 13.06 10.59 14.18
N LEU A 344 12.70 11.47 15.12
CA LEU A 344 13.01 12.90 15.04
C LEU A 344 14.52 13.15 15.02
N GLY A 345 15.29 12.44 15.85
CA GLY A 345 16.75 12.51 15.87
C GLY A 345 17.36 12.01 14.55
N ASP A 346 16.89 10.88 14.03
CA ASP A 346 17.36 10.28 12.79
C ASP A 346 17.05 11.19 11.58
N LEU A 347 15.83 11.71 11.48
CA LEU A 347 15.43 12.64 10.41
C LEU A 347 16.21 13.95 10.48
N GLY A 348 16.44 14.49 11.69
CA GLY A 348 17.26 15.67 11.87
C GLY A 348 18.70 15.50 11.37
N ARG A 349 19.30 14.30 11.57
CA ARG A 349 20.63 13.96 11.04
C ARG A 349 20.60 13.74 9.53
N LEU A 350 19.65 12.97 9.02
CA LEU A 350 19.51 12.66 7.58
C LEU A 350 19.28 13.91 6.74
N LEU A 351 18.41 14.81 7.20
CA LEU A 351 17.99 16.00 6.46
C LEU A 351 18.64 17.30 6.95
N ARG A 352 19.56 17.21 7.94
CA ARG A 352 20.38 18.30 8.45
C ARG A 352 19.58 19.49 8.99
N PHE A 353 18.58 19.22 9.84
CA PHE A 353 17.86 20.26 10.57
C PHE A 353 17.94 20.05 12.09
N PRO A 354 17.99 21.13 12.89
CA PRO A 354 18.01 21.04 14.34
C PRO A 354 16.61 20.76 14.90
N LYS A 355 16.52 20.13 16.08
CA LYS A 355 15.23 19.86 16.74
C LYS A 355 14.40 21.14 16.97
N SER A 356 15.05 22.28 17.18
CA SER A 356 14.39 23.59 17.34
C SER A 356 13.65 24.09 16.08
N ALA A 357 13.93 23.52 14.92
CA ALA A 357 13.20 23.84 13.69
C ALA A 357 11.89 23.05 13.53
N ILE A 358 11.60 22.08 14.39
CA ILE A 358 10.37 21.29 14.35
C ILE A 358 9.23 22.14 14.91
N LEU A 359 8.24 22.46 14.08
CA LEU A 359 7.04 23.23 14.45
C LEU A 359 5.95 22.32 15.00
N ALA A 360 5.81 21.13 14.46
CA ALA A 360 4.84 20.12 14.88
C ALA A 360 5.38 18.72 14.59
N ALA A 361 5.10 17.75 15.47
CA ALA A 361 5.44 16.35 15.29
C ALA A 361 4.39 15.46 15.95
N GLU A 362 4.00 14.39 15.27
CA GLU A 362 3.13 13.34 15.81
C GLU A 362 3.58 11.97 15.31
N ILE A 363 3.16 10.92 16.01
CA ILE A 363 3.21 9.54 15.51
C ILE A 363 1.80 8.98 15.43
N ARG A 364 1.46 8.36 14.30
CA ARG A 364 0.16 7.71 14.11
C ARG A 364 0.34 6.24 13.77
N ALA A 365 -0.37 5.41 14.52
CA ALA A 365 -0.36 3.97 14.32
C ALA A 365 -1.52 3.51 13.42
N TYR A 366 -1.18 2.73 12.41
CA TYR A 366 -2.13 2.01 11.57
C TYR A 366 -1.95 0.51 11.79
N PRO A 367 -2.89 -0.14 12.50
CA PRO A 367 -2.74 -1.55 12.93
C PRO A 367 -2.63 -2.53 11.77
N LEU A 368 -3.12 -2.12 10.60
CA LEU A 368 -3.10 -2.89 9.37
C LEU A 368 -2.75 -1.95 8.20
N SER A 369 -1.67 -2.23 7.49
CA SER A 369 -1.20 -1.40 6.37
C SER A 369 -0.98 -2.18 5.08
N TYR A 370 -0.15 -3.22 5.13
CA TYR A 370 0.17 -4.06 3.97
C TYR A 370 -0.06 -5.53 4.28
N VAL A 371 -0.58 -6.26 3.31
CA VAL A 371 -0.65 -7.73 3.33
C VAL A 371 0.72 -8.29 2.96
N VAL A 372 1.19 -9.28 3.72
CA VAL A 372 2.45 -9.96 3.42
C VAL A 372 2.19 -11.02 2.36
N SER A 373 2.88 -10.90 1.23
CA SER A 373 2.80 -11.87 0.13
C SER A 373 3.84 -12.97 0.32
N ASP A 374 3.63 -13.81 1.33
CA ASP A 374 4.45 -14.98 1.56
C ASP A 374 3.97 -16.21 0.77
N LEU A 375 4.76 -17.30 0.83
CA LEU A 375 4.47 -18.54 0.10
C LEU A 375 3.20 -19.25 0.62
N ASP A 376 2.80 -19.03 1.87
CA ASP A 376 1.57 -19.59 2.45
C ASP A 376 0.30 -18.82 2.04
N ARG A 377 0.43 -17.55 1.67
CA ARG A 377 -0.70 -16.64 1.37
C ARG A 377 -1.62 -17.20 0.29
N GLY A 378 -1.07 -17.59 -0.86
CA GLY A 378 -1.87 -18.00 -2.01
C GLY A 378 -2.82 -19.17 -1.71
N PRO A 379 -2.32 -20.31 -1.20
CA PRO A 379 -3.18 -21.44 -0.78
C PRO A 379 -4.18 -21.04 0.32
N ALA A 380 -3.77 -20.27 1.31
CA ALA A 380 -4.63 -19.85 2.41
C ALA A 380 -5.80 -18.96 1.93
N VAL A 381 -5.51 -17.96 1.10
CA VAL A 381 -6.53 -17.09 0.50
C VAL A 381 -7.54 -17.90 -0.32
N ARG A 382 -7.08 -18.79 -1.19
CA ARG A 382 -7.98 -19.66 -1.98
C ARG A 382 -8.89 -20.46 -1.06
N ARG A 383 -8.34 -21.15 -0.04
CA ARG A 383 -9.15 -21.97 0.88
C ARG A 383 -10.25 -21.14 1.58
N VAL A 384 -9.91 -19.95 2.07
CA VAL A 384 -10.86 -19.07 2.76
C VAL A 384 -11.92 -18.56 1.79
N ARG A 385 -11.51 -17.98 0.65
CA ARG A 385 -12.45 -17.37 -0.31
C ARG A 385 -13.39 -18.36 -0.97
N ASP A 386 -12.92 -19.59 -1.27
CA ASP A 386 -13.78 -20.63 -1.83
C ASP A 386 -14.86 -21.05 -0.83
N TRP A 387 -14.50 -21.15 0.46
CA TRP A 387 -15.47 -21.44 1.50
C TRP A 387 -16.52 -20.31 1.68
N LEU A 388 -16.09 -19.04 1.64
CA LEU A 388 -16.97 -17.87 1.74
C LEU A 388 -17.94 -17.80 0.55
N ARG A 389 -17.42 -18.00 -0.67
CA ARG A 389 -18.26 -18.01 -1.89
C ARG A 389 -19.37 -19.05 -1.83
N GLY A 390 -19.08 -20.23 -1.30
CA GLY A 390 -20.09 -21.28 -1.08
C GLY A 390 -21.24 -20.85 -0.14
N ARG A 391 -21.10 -19.69 0.54
CA ARG A 391 -22.09 -19.10 1.46
C ARG A 391 -22.68 -17.78 0.98
N GLY A 392 -22.41 -17.41 -0.27
CA GLY A 392 -22.87 -16.15 -0.83
C GLY A 392 -22.12 -14.91 -0.32
N ILE A 393 -20.93 -15.10 0.22
CA ILE A 393 -20.05 -14.03 0.69
C ILE A 393 -18.91 -13.85 -0.31
N GLU A 394 -18.86 -12.70 -0.95
CA GLU A 394 -17.78 -12.33 -1.88
C GLU A 394 -16.82 -11.36 -1.21
N THR A 395 -15.55 -11.41 -1.63
CA THR A 395 -14.50 -10.55 -1.04
C THR A 395 -13.68 -9.87 -2.11
N THR A 396 -13.33 -8.60 -1.90
CA THR A 396 -12.55 -7.79 -2.84
C THR A 396 -11.73 -6.72 -2.12
N GLY A 397 -10.78 -6.10 -2.84
CA GLY A 397 -9.89 -5.08 -2.32
C GLY A 397 -8.67 -5.62 -1.58
N LEU A 398 -7.77 -4.72 -1.18
CA LEU A 398 -6.48 -5.07 -0.59
C LEU A 398 -6.62 -6.04 0.60
N PHE A 399 -7.50 -5.76 1.54
CA PHE A 399 -7.68 -6.56 2.74
C PHE A 399 -8.74 -7.66 2.59
N GLY A 400 -9.81 -7.42 1.82
CA GLY A 400 -10.86 -8.42 1.60
C GLY A 400 -10.42 -9.55 0.67
N ALA A 401 -9.67 -9.26 -0.37
CA ALA A 401 -9.06 -10.26 -1.23
C ALA A 401 -7.68 -10.73 -0.73
N TRP A 402 -7.10 -10.05 0.24
CA TRP A 402 -5.74 -10.24 0.76
C TRP A 402 -4.69 -10.17 -0.35
N GLU A 403 -4.81 -9.13 -1.18
CA GLU A 403 -3.95 -8.87 -2.33
C GLU A 403 -3.26 -7.51 -2.23
N TYR A 404 -1.98 -7.43 -2.57
CA TYR A 404 -1.25 -6.17 -2.59
C TYR A 404 -1.57 -5.39 -3.87
N VAL A 405 -2.62 -4.56 -3.82
CA VAL A 405 -3.13 -3.79 -4.97
C VAL A 405 -2.99 -2.28 -4.78
N TRP A 406 -2.94 -1.54 -5.89
CA TRP A 406 -2.97 -0.08 -5.92
C TRP A 406 -4.40 0.45 -5.74
N SER A 407 -4.54 1.75 -5.45
CA SER A 407 -5.83 2.40 -5.20
C SER A 407 -6.82 2.26 -6.37
N ASP A 408 -6.37 2.47 -7.60
CA ASP A 408 -7.18 2.28 -8.81
C ASP A 408 -7.61 0.81 -8.99
N ARG A 409 -6.72 -0.12 -8.71
CA ARG A 409 -7.01 -1.56 -8.78
C ARG A 409 -7.95 -2.01 -7.67
N ALA A 410 -7.85 -1.43 -6.47
CA ALA A 410 -8.80 -1.71 -5.40
C ALA A 410 -10.22 -1.27 -5.79
N PHE A 411 -10.37 -0.05 -6.35
CA PHE A 411 -11.65 0.45 -6.88
C PHE A 411 -12.16 -0.43 -8.03
N ALA A 412 -11.31 -0.73 -9.01
CA ALA A 412 -11.64 -1.57 -10.15
C ALA A 412 -12.06 -2.99 -9.73
N GLY A 413 -11.47 -3.55 -8.66
CA GLY A 413 -11.86 -4.83 -8.09
C GLY A 413 -13.31 -4.84 -7.60
N GLY A 414 -13.75 -3.76 -6.92
CA GLY A 414 -15.14 -3.56 -6.52
C GLY A 414 -16.07 -3.48 -7.72
N ARG A 415 -15.73 -2.65 -8.71
CA ARG A 415 -16.47 -2.51 -9.97
C ARG A 415 -16.64 -3.87 -10.69
N SER A 416 -15.53 -4.58 -10.86
CA SER A 416 -15.56 -5.87 -11.58
C SER A 416 -16.41 -6.92 -10.86
N LEU A 417 -16.39 -6.89 -9.51
CA LEU A 417 -17.22 -7.80 -8.73
C LEU A 417 -18.72 -7.47 -8.91
N ALA A 418 -19.12 -6.19 -8.92
CA ALA A 418 -20.49 -5.77 -9.19
C ALA A 418 -20.94 -6.27 -10.57
N GLN A 419 -20.18 -5.99 -11.62
CA GLN A 419 -20.46 -6.43 -12.99
C GLN A 419 -20.56 -7.96 -13.10
N GLY A 420 -19.67 -8.69 -12.43
CA GLY A 420 -19.69 -10.16 -12.43
C GLY A 420 -20.89 -10.77 -11.69
N LEU A 421 -21.48 -10.05 -10.73
CA LEU A 421 -22.70 -10.50 -10.04
C LEU A 421 -23.96 -10.24 -10.87
N GLU A 422 -24.01 -9.14 -11.65
CA GLU A 422 -25.13 -8.84 -12.56
C GLU A 422 -25.36 -9.94 -13.62
N THR A 423 -24.29 -10.59 -14.05
CA THR A 423 -24.36 -11.64 -15.09
C THR A 423 -24.76 -13.01 -14.54
N ARG A 424 -24.89 -13.18 -13.21
CA ARG A 424 -25.31 -14.47 -12.62
C ARG A 424 -26.82 -14.65 -12.71
N PRO A 425 -27.34 -15.84 -13.13
CA PRO A 425 -28.78 -16.09 -13.23
C PRO A 425 -29.51 -15.83 -11.90
N GLY A 426 -30.61 -15.06 -11.95
CA GLY A 426 -31.43 -14.72 -10.78
C GLY A 426 -30.98 -13.54 -9.94
N ARG A 427 -29.93 -12.81 -10.33
CA ARG A 427 -29.49 -11.57 -9.70
C ARG A 427 -29.43 -10.47 -10.77
N SER A 428 -30.30 -9.49 -10.68
CA SER A 428 -30.24 -8.26 -11.48
C SER A 428 -30.09 -7.08 -10.55
N ALA A 429 -29.21 -6.13 -10.92
CA ALA A 429 -29.18 -4.85 -10.24
C ALA A 429 -30.54 -4.14 -10.40
N PRO A 430 -30.99 -3.36 -9.38
CA PRO A 430 -32.17 -2.51 -9.54
C PRO A 430 -31.94 -1.56 -10.72
N GLN A 431 -32.96 -1.42 -11.60
CA GLN A 431 -32.89 -0.43 -12.67
C GLN A 431 -32.86 0.98 -12.07
N ARG A 432 -31.98 1.83 -12.62
CA ARG A 432 -31.82 3.25 -12.22
C ARG A 432 -33.10 4.04 -12.43
#